data_f7b6a14b0817eee48a1bb0d003003768
#
_entry.id   f7b6a14b0817eee48a1bb0d003003768
#
_cell.length_a   1.000
_cell.length_b   1.000
_cell.length_c   1.000
_cell.angle_alpha   90.00
_cell.angle_beta   90.00
_cell.angle_gamma   90.00
#
_symmetry.space_group_name_H-M   'P 1'
#
loop_
_entity.id
_entity.type
_entity.pdbx_description
1 polymer ?
#
loop_
_entity_poly.entity_id
_entity_poly.type
_entity_poly.pdbx_seq_one_letter_code
_entity_poly.pdbx_strand_id
1 'polypeptide(L)'
;DLLSRIIVGTQVSLFVGISTVVIALIAGLILGVLAGYLGGWVDHVIMRYIDLQWAFPNFIIAVYLVAVFGTGLSNVIVAISLAFVDDFARIARGMVLSIKEEQYVAAARTVGVSDIRIMWRHILPNAAAPIIVQATVSISYAILGEASLSFLGLGVDASTPTWGLILADGRSFISRAWWLGIFPGLAIMLTVLSINFLGDTLRDFLDVRESTVVD
;
A
#
# COMPACT_ATOMS: atom_id res chain seq x y z
N ASP A 1 11.44 10.44 -27.81
CA ASP A 1 10.49 11.49 -27.50
C ASP A 1 10.09 11.41 -26.03
N LEU A 2 10.26 12.53 -25.29
CA LEU A 2 9.99 12.59 -23.86
C LEU A 2 8.50 12.36 -23.54
N LEU A 3 7.61 12.99 -24.30
CA LEU A 3 6.18 12.88 -24.08
C LEU A 3 5.69 11.44 -24.21
N SER A 4 6.11 10.74 -25.22
CA SER A 4 5.80 9.32 -25.42
C SER A 4 6.32 8.47 -24.25
N ARG A 5 7.54 8.73 -23.78
CA ARG A 5 8.10 8.03 -22.61
C ARG A 5 7.30 8.30 -21.33
N ILE A 6 6.83 9.54 -21.10
CA ILE A 6 6.00 9.89 -19.95
C ILE A 6 4.65 9.17 -20.03
N ILE A 7 3.99 9.16 -21.20
CA ILE A 7 2.70 8.48 -21.39
C ILE A 7 2.83 6.97 -21.13
N VAL A 8 3.83 6.32 -21.73
CA VAL A 8 4.08 4.88 -21.47
C VAL A 8 4.47 4.66 -20.02
N GLY A 9 5.32 5.54 -19.46
CA GLY A 9 5.71 5.52 -18.05
C GLY A 9 4.54 5.62 -17.08
N THR A 10 3.46 6.33 -17.45
CA THR A 10 2.23 6.40 -16.68
C THR A 10 1.65 5.00 -16.42
N GLN A 11 1.56 4.18 -17.46
CA GLN A 11 1.01 2.82 -17.34
C GLN A 11 1.84 1.97 -16.38
N VAL A 12 3.17 2.04 -16.51
CA VAL A 12 4.08 1.23 -15.69
C VAL A 12 4.09 1.73 -14.24
N SER A 13 4.23 3.03 -14.01
CA SER A 13 4.26 3.59 -12.65
C SER A 13 2.94 3.38 -11.90
N LEU A 14 1.79 3.51 -12.57
CA LEU A 14 0.49 3.18 -11.98
C LEU A 14 0.34 1.68 -11.72
N PHE A 15 0.77 0.83 -12.66
CA PHE A 15 0.75 -0.62 -12.48
C PHE A 15 1.58 -1.04 -11.26
N VAL A 16 2.79 -0.48 -11.10
CA VAL A 16 3.63 -0.73 -9.93
C VAL A 16 2.93 -0.30 -8.65
N GLY A 17 2.43 0.94 -8.60
CA GLY A 17 1.76 1.48 -7.42
C GLY A 17 0.57 0.62 -6.98
N ILE A 18 -0.32 0.29 -7.92
CA ILE A 18 -1.53 -0.49 -7.63
C ILE A 18 -1.17 -1.94 -7.26
N SER A 19 -0.32 -2.60 -8.04
CA SER A 19 0.07 -4.00 -7.78
C SER A 19 0.75 -4.17 -6.43
N THR A 20 1.65 -3.24 -6.09
CA THR A 20 2.33 -3.20 -4.79
C THR A 20 1.33 -3.15 -3.64
N VAL A 21 0.37 -2.22 -3.71
CA VAL A 21 -0.61 -2.04 -2.64
C VAL A 21 -1.57 -3.22 -2.56
N VAL A 22 -1.99 -3.79 -3.68
CA VAL A 22 -2.86 -4.98 -3.69
C VAL A 22 -2.17 -6.16 -3.00
N ILE A 23 -0.90 -6.41 -3.29
CA ILE A 23 -0.13 -7.50 -2.66
C ILE A 23 0.05 -7.23 -1.16
N ALA A 24 0.47 -6.02 -0.79
CA ALA A 24 0.66 -5.61 0.61
C ALA A 24 -0.65 -5.70 1.41
N LEU A 25 -1.76 -5.23 0.82
CA LEU A 25 -3.09 -5.29 1.38
C LEU A 25 -3.52 -6.72 1.66
N ILE A 26 -3.42 -7.61 0.68
CA ILE A 26 -3.82 -9.03 0.84
C ILE A 26 -2.99 -9.69 1.94
N ALA A 27 -1.67 -9.54 1.92
CA ALA A 27 -0.78 -10.12 2.93
C ALA A 27 -1.03 -9.52 4.32
N GLY A 28 -1.13 -8.19 4.42
CA GLY A 28 -1.38 -7.50 5.67
C GLY A 28 -2.76 -7.81 6.26
N LEU A 29 -3.81 -7.90 5.43
CA LEU A 29 -5.15 -8.32 5.89
C LEU A 29 -5.13 -9.72 6.47
N ILE A 30 -4.50 -10.67 5.78
CA ILE A 30 -4.40 -12.06 6.27
C ILE A 30 -3.71 -12.07 7.64
N LEU A 31 -2.55 -11.43 7.77
CA LEU A 31 -1.79 -11.39 9.01
C LEU A 31 -2.55 -10.65 10.12
N GLY A 32 -3.11 -9.46 9.82
CA GLY A 32 -3.81 -8.64 10.79
C GLY A 32 -5.11 -9.27 11.29
N VAL A 33 -5.89 -9.86 10.39
CA VAL A 33 -7.13 -10.56 10.75
C VAL A 33 -6.83 -11.80 11.61
N LEU A 34 -5.85 -12.61 11.23
CA LEU A 34 -5.44 -13.77 12.02
C LEU A 34 -4.94 -13.36 13.42
N ALA A 35 -4.07 -12.34 13.50
CA ALA A 35 -3.57 -11.82 14.76
C ALA A 35 -4.70 -11.31 15.65
N GLY A 36 -5.56 -10.43 15.13
CA GLY A 36 -6.65 -9.81 15.91
C GLY A 36 -7.74 -10.79 16.34
N TYR A 37 -8.09 -11.76 15.46
CA TYR A 37 -9.19 -12.69 15.74
C TYR A 37 -8.78 -13.82 16.65
N LEU A 38 -7.69 -14.53 16.35
CA LEU A 38 -7.21 -15.68 17.12
C LEU A 38 -6.58 -15.24 18.44
N GLY A 39 -5.89 -14.10 18.46
CA GLY A 39 -5.26 -13.59 19.67
C GLY A 39 -4.13 -14.48 20.22
N GLY A 40 -3.83 -14.34 21.49
CA GLY A 40 -2.89 -15.18 22.23
C GLY A 40 -1.51 -15.28 21.58
N TRP A 41 -1.03 -16.51 21.39
CA TRP A 41 0.30 -16.78 20.82
C TRP A 41 0.39 -16.36 19.33
N VAL A 42 -0.68 -16.56 18.55
CA VAL A 42 -0.71 -16.19 17.12
C VAL A 42 -0.53 -14.68 16.96
N ASP A 43 -1.27 -13.90 17.74
CA ASP A 43 -1.12 -12.44 17.78
C ASP A 43 0.32 -12.05 18.16
N HIS A 44 0.86 -12.65 19.22
CA HIS A 44 2.22 -12.34 19.67
C HIS A 44 3.28 -12.58 18.60
N VAL A 45 3.23 -13.69 17.88
CA VAL A 45 4.22 -14.03 16.86
C VAL A 45 4.11 -13.13 15.65
N ILE A 46 2.88 -12.91 15.14
CA ILE A 46 2.65 -12.05 13.99
C ILE A 46 3.06 -10.62 14.31
N MET A 47 2.60 -10.08 15.45
CA MET A 47 2.90 -8.70 15.81
C MET A 47 4.37 -8.50 16.14
N ARG A 48 5.10 -9.49 16.65
CA ARG A 48 6.54 -9.40 16.84
C ARG A 48 7.27 -9.24 15.50
N TYR A 49 6.84 -9.97 14.46
CA TYR A 49 7.37 -9.79 13.10
C TYR A 49 7.06 -8.39 12.56
N ILE A 50 5.82 -7.96 12.68
CA ILE A 50 5.38 -6.63 12.26
C ILE A 50 6.13 -5.51 13.00
N ASP A 51 6.36 -5.66 14.30
CA ASP A 51 7.13 -4.70 15.11
C ASP A 51 8.60 -4.61 14.69
N LEU A 52 9.22 -5.75 14.35
CA LEU A 52 10.57 -5.76 13.78
C LEU A 52 10.63 -5.02 12.45
N GLN A 53 9.65 -5.22 11.58
CA GLN A 53 9.57 -4.51 10.31
C GLN A 53 9.42 -3.00 10.55
N TRP A 54 8.55 -2.60 11.45
CA TRP A 54 8.26 -1.19 11.77
C TRP A 54 9.43 -0.45 12.45
N ALA A 55 10.40 -1.20 12.97
CA ALA A 55 11.64 -0.61 13.51
C ALA A 55 12.53 0.03 12.42
N PHE A 56 12.28 -0.28 11.15
CA PHE A 56 13.01 0.26 10.02
C PHE A 56 12.10 1.12 9.13
N PRO A 57 12.60 2.23 8.55
CA PRO A 57 11.85 2.95 7.53
C PRO A 57 11.51 2.04 6.34
N ASN A 58 10.25 2.05 5.89
CA ASN A 58 9.76 1.18 4.79
C ASN A 58 10.64 1.27 3.53
N PHE A 59 11.11 2.48 3.21
CA PHE A 59 12.01 2.69 2.07
C PHE A 59 13.34 1.94 2.22
N ILE A 60 13.92 1.89 3.42
CA ILE A 60 15.18 1.16 3.67
C ILE A 60 14.97 -0.36 3.49
N ILE A 61 13.83 -0.87 3.93
CA ILE A 61 13.46 -2.28 3.71
C ILE A 61 13.38 -2.58 2.20
N ALA A 62 12.69 -1.72 1.44
CA ALA A 62 12.58 -1.88 -0.01
C ALA A 62 13.94 -1.84 -0.71
N VAL A 63 14.81 -0.88 -0.37
CA VAL A 63 16.19 -0.77 -0.88
C VAL A 63 16.98 -2.05 -0.58
N TYR A 64 16.92 -2.52 0.67
CA TYR A 64 17.63 -3.74 1.08
C TYR A 64 17.14 -4.97 0.29
N LEU A 65 15.83 -5.13 0.14
CA LEU A 65 15.26 -6.26 -0.58
C LEU A 65 15.64 -6.25 -2.07
N VAL A 66 15.60 -5.08 -2.71
CA VAL A 66 16.04 -4.96 -4.11
C VAL A 66 17.56 -5.20 -4.23
N ALA A 67 18.35 -4.75 -3.28
CA ALA A 67 19.80 -5.00 -3.29
C ALA A 67 20.13 -6.50 -3.18
N VAL A 68 19.31 -7.28 -2.45
CA VAL A 68 19.49 -8.74 -2.27
C VAL A 68 18.91 -9.53 -3.44
N PHE A 69 17.69 -9.21 -3.88
CA PHE A 69 16.98 -9.99 -4.90
C PHE A 69 17.24 -9.51 -6.32
N GLY A 70 17.90 -8.37 -6.49
CA GLY A 70 18.20 -7.74 -7.79
C GLY A 70 17.14 -6.74 -8.21
N THR A 71 17.49 -5.95 -9.23
CA THR A 71 16.61 -4.97 -9.89
C THR A 71 15.55 -5.64 -10.78
N GLY A 72 14.62 -4.87 -11.29
CA GLY A 72 13.57 -5.34 -12.20
C GLY A 72 12.17 -5.15 -11.65
N LEU A 73 11.20 -5.08 -12.57
CA LEU A 73 9.82 -4.71 -12.28
C LEU A 73 9.19 -5.57 -11.16
N SER A 74 9.30 -6.89 -11.29
CA SER A 74 8.70 -7.81 -10.30
C SER A 74 9.37 -7.71 -8.94
N ASN A 75 10.70 -7.58 -8.90
CA ASN A 75 11.45 -7.48 -7.65
C ASN A 75 11.14 -6.17 -6.91
N VAL A 76 11.02 -5.05 -7.64
CA VAL A 76 10.62 -3.76 -7.09
C VAL A 76 9.20 -3.83 -6.51
N ILE A 77 8.24 -4.41 -7.25
CA ILE A 77 6.86 -4.58 -6.75
C ILE A 77 6.86 -5.41 -5.46
N VAL A 78 7.53 -6.55 -5.45
CA VAL A 78 7.57 -7.42 -4.25
C VAL A 78 8.28 -6.74 -3.08
N ALA A 79 9.40 -6.06 -3.32
CA ALA A 79 10.15 -5.38 -2.28
C ALA A 79 9.33 -4.27 -1.60
N ILE A 80 8.68 -3.41 -2.39
CA ILE A 80 7.84 -2.35 -1.84
C ILE A 80 6.59 -2.95 -1.18
N SER A 81 5.99 -4.01 -1.78
CA SER A 81 4.85 -4.69 -1.16
C SER A 81 5.16 -5.22 0.22
N LEU A 82 6.28 -5.92 0.36
CA LEU A 82 6.72 -6.46 1.65
C LEU A 82 6.99 -5.34 2.67
N ALA A 83 7.51 -4.20 2.21
CA ALA A 83 7.75 -3.05 3.06
C ALA A 83 6.47 -2.37 3.58
N PHE A 84 5.30 -2.62 2.98
CA PHE A 84 4.01 -2.03 3.37
C PHE A 84 3.04 -3.01 4.05
N VAL A 85 3.42 -4.26 4.23
CA VAL A 85 2.58 -5.28 4.88
C VAL A 85 2.21 -4.89 6.30
N ASP A 86 3.14 -4.30 7.03
CA ASP A 86 2.98 -3.90 8.43
C ASP A 86 1.88 -2.86 8.64
N ASP A 87 1.77 -1.86 7.77
CA ASP A 87 0.72 -0.83 7.82
C ASP A 87 -0.67 -1.47 7.75
N PHE A 88 -0.88 -2.36 6.78
CA PHE A 88 -2.16 -3.05 6.61
C PHE A 88 -2.45 -4.06 7.72
N ALA A 89 -1.42 -4.78 8.19
CA ALA A 89 -1.59 -5.74 9.27
C ALA A 89 -2.00 -5.06 10.58
N ARG A 90 -1.42 -3.91 10.92
CA ARG A 90 -1.76 -3.14 12.12
C ARG A 90 -3.19 -2.60 12.06
N ILE A 91 -3.58 -1.99 10.94
CA ILE A 91 -4.93 -1.46 10.76
C ILE A 91 -5.94 -2.60 10.84
N ALA A 92 -5.74 -3.68 10.09
CA ALA A 92 -6.64 -4.82 10.10
C ALA A 92 -6.78 -5.43 11.51
N ARG A 93 -5.67 -5.63 12.22
CA ARG A 93 -5.69 -6.13 13.60
C ARG A 93 -6.48 -5.20 14.53
N GLY A 94 -6.22 -3.88 14.47
CA GLY A 94 -6.93 -2.89 15.28
C GLY A 94 -8.44 -2.95 15.07
N MET A 95 -8.89 -2.98 13.81
CA MET A 95 -10.30 -3.10 13.46
C MET A 95 -10.92 -4.41 13.93
N VAL A 96 -10.21 -5.53 13.76
CA VAL A 96 -10.68 -6.84 14.22
C VAL A 96 -10.86 -6.85 15.74
N LEU A 97 -9.91 -6.29 16.49
CA LEU A 97 -10.00 -6.22 17.96
C LEU A 97 -11.20 -5.40 18.43
N SER A 98 -11.54 -4.32 17.74
CA SER A 98 -12.72 -3.51 18.05
C SER A 98 -14.01 -4.25 17.67
N ILE A 99 -14.11 -4.70 16.42
CA ILE A 99 -15.35 -5.27 15.86
C ILE A 99 -15.70 -6.62 16.51
N LYS A 100 -14.73 -7.42 16.92
CA LYS A 100 -15.01 -8.74 17.53
C LYS A 100 -15.73 -8.66 18.87
N GLU A 101 -15.70 -7.50 19.55
CA GLU A 101 -16.38 -7.25 20.83
C GLU A 101 -17.82 -6.73 20.62
N GLU A 102 -18.23 -6.47 19.38
CA GLU A 102 -19.57 -5.99 19.06
C GLU A 102 -20.66 -7.03 19.34
N GLN A 103 -21.83 -6.57 19.80
CA GLN A 103 -22.94 -7.42 20.22
C GLN A 103 -23.43 -8.37 19.10
N TYR A 104 -23.46 -7.91 17.86
CA TYR A 104 -23.88 -8.75 16.73
C TYR A 104 -22.89 -9.87 16.44
N VAL A 105 -21.59 -9.70 16.71
CA VAL A 105 -20.57 -10.76 16.60
C VAL A 105 -20.76 -11.77 17.73
N ALA A 106 -21.01 -11.32 18.94
CA ALA A 106 -21.33 -12.19 20.08
C ALA A 106 -22.59 -13.02 19.80
N ALA A 107 -23.66 -12.39 19.27
CA ALA A 107 -24.88 -13.09 18.88
C ALA A 107 -24.61 -14.15 17.79
N ALA A 108 -23.81 -13.83 16.75
CA ALA A 108 -23.45 -14.79 15.73
C ALA A 108 -22.72 -16.02 16.27
N ARG A 109 -21.84 -15.83 17.26
CA ARG A 109 -21.17 -16.93 17.96
C ARG A 109 -22.15 -17.81 18.73
N THR A 110 -23.12 -17.19 19.43
CA THR A 110 -24.11 -17.91 20.25
C THR A 110 -24.99 -18.82 19.39
N VAL A 111 -25.33 -18.42 18.18
CA VAL A 111 -26.09 -19.26 17.24
C VAL A 111 -25.24 -20.23 16.42
N GLY A 112 -23.93 -20.37 16.75
CA GLY A 112 -23.04 -21.38 16.18
C GLY A 112 -22.45 -21.03 14.81
N VAL A 113 -22.40 -19.76 14.42
CA VAL A 113 -21.71 -19.34 13.17
C VAL A 113 -20.20 -19.62 13.31
N SER A 114 -19.61 -20.27 12.29
CA SER A 114 -18.18 -20.58 12.31
C SER A 114 -17.29 -19.34 12.27
N ASP A 115 -16.13 -19.39 12.91
CA ASP A 115 -15.17 -18.28 12.99
C ASP A 115 -14.77 -17.71 11.62
N ILE A 116 -14.53 -18.57 10.63
CA ILE A 116 -14.23 -18.17 9.26
C ILE A 116 -15.36 -17.32 8.67
N ARG A 117 -16.62 -17.74 8.90
CA ARG A 117 -17.79 -16.99 8.41
C ARG A 117 -17.95 -15.67 9.15
N ILE A 118 -17.65 -15.62 10.45
CA ILE A 118 -17.64 -14.39 11.24
C ILE A 118 -16.61 -13.43 10.68
N MET A 119 -15.36 -13.87 10.44
CA MET A 119 -14.30 -13.04 9.87
C MET A 119 -14.70 -12.45 8.51
N TRP A 120 -15.18 -13.29 7.59
CA TRP A 120 -15.48 -12.85 6.21
C TRP A 120 -16.77 -12.05 6.08
N ARG A 121 -17.81 -12.35 6.85
CA ARG A 121 -19.16 -11.79 6.67
C ARG A 121 -19.51 -10.70 7.66
N HIS A 122 -18.86 -10.68 8.82
CA HIS A 122 -19.17 -9.73 9.88
C HIS A 122 -18.01 -8.78 10.19
N ILE A 123 -16.76 -9.24 10.17
CA ILE A 123 -15.64 -8.40 10.54
C ILE A 123 -15.08 -7.66 9.31
N LEU A 124 -14.68 -8.37 8.29
CA LEU A 124 -13.98 -7.79 7.14
C LEU A 124 -14.78 -6.69 6.41
N PRO A 125 -16.11 -6.84 6.16
CA PRO A 125 -16.90 -5.78 5.53
C PRO A 125 -17.00 -4.51 6.40
N ASN A 126 -17.07 -4.67 7.72
CA ASN A 126 -17.14 -3.53 8.64
C ASN A 126 -15.77 -2.87 8.89
N ALA A 127 -14.67 -3.58 8.60
CA ALA A 127 -13.32 -3.03 8.63
C ALA A 127 -12.90 -2.38 7.31
N ALA A 128 -13.72 -2.46 6.26
CA ALA A 128 -13.33 -2.09 4.90
C ALA A 128 -13.02 -0.60 4.74
N ALA A 129 -13.76 0.29 5.39
CA ALA A 129 -13.63 1.73 5.22
C ALA A 129 -12.20 2.24 5.53
N PRO A 130 -11.64 2.05 6.73
CA PRO A 130 -10.28 2.50 7.04
C PRO A 130 -9.22 1.82 6.17
N ILE A 131 -9.45 0.56 5.78
CA ILE A 131 -8.53 -0.21 4.96
C ILE A 131 -8.47 0.35 3.52
N ILE A 132 -9.62 0.71 2.94
CA ILE A 132 -9.70 1.33 1.60
C ILE A 132 -9.01 2.69 1.61
N VAL A 133 -9.25 3.51 2.63
CA VAL A 133 -8.58 4.81 2.78
C VAL A 133 -7.07 4.63 2.87
N GLN A 134 -6.59 3.70 3.70
CA GLN A 134 -5.16 3.39 3.78
C GLN A 134 -4.61 2.93 2.43
N ALA A 135 -5.34 2.10 1.68
CA ALA A 135 -4.89 1.61 0.38
C ALA A 135 -4.70 2.76 -0.62
N THR A 136 -5.60 3.75 -0.67
CA THR A 136 -5.45 4.91 -1.56
C THR A 136 -4.20 5.73 -1.24
N VAL A 137 -3.95 6.01 0.04
CA VAL A 137 -2.74 6.73 0.47
C VAL A 137 -1.48 5.92 0.15
N SER A 138 -1.52 4.61 0.40
CA SER A 138 -0.38 3.71 0.12
C SER A 138 -0.02 3.63 -1.35
N ILE A 139 -0.97 3.79 -2.30
CA ILE A 139 -0.66 3.86 -3.74
C ILE A 139 0.26 5.06 -4.03
N SER A 140 -0.02 6.21 -3.44
CA SER A 140 0.83 7.40 -3.58
C SER A 140 2.25 7.16 -3.08
N TYR A 141 2.40 6.55 -1.90
CA TYR A 141 3.70 6.19 -1.36
C TYR A 141 4.42 5.11 -2.19
N ALA A 142 3.70 4.16 -2.76
CA ALA A 142 4.28 3.13 -3.62
C ALA A 142 4.84 3.71 -4.92
N ILE A 143 4.13 4.67 -5.54
CA ILE A 143 4.61 5.39 -6.73
C ILE A 143 5.86 6.20 -6.39
N LEU A 144 5.88 6.91 -5.27
CA LEU A 144 7.05 7.66 -4.82
C LEU A 144 8.22 6.74 -4.46
N GLY A 145 7.93 5.58 -3.85
CA GLY A 145 8.91 4.55 -3.52
C GLY A 145 9.58 3.97 -4.77
N GLU A 146 8.79 3.59 -5.78
CA GLU A 146 9.32 3.14 -7.08
C GLU A 146 10.19 4.21 -7.73
N ALA A 147 9.69 5.44 -7.81
CA ALA A 147 10.43 6.55 -8.42
C ALA A 147 11.77 6.81 -7.69
N SER A 148 11.78 6.69 -6.37
CA SER A 148 12.98 6.85 -5.55
C SER A 148 13.98 5.70 -5.76
N LEU A 149 13.51 4.44 -5.83
CA LEU A 149 14.35 3.28 -6.14
C LEU A 149 14.95 3.39 -7.55
N SER A 150 14.14 3.75 -8.54
CA SER A 150 14.59 3.98 -9.91
C SER A 150 15.62 5.11 -9.98
N PHE A 151 15.41 6.21 -9.25
CA PHE A 151 16.35 7.32 -9.18
C PHE A 151 17.71 6.93 -8.58
N LEU A 152 17.73 5.96 -7.66
CA LEU A 152 18.96 5.39 -7.08
C LEU A 152 19.61 4.29 -7.94
N GLY A 153 19.01 3.96 -9.10
CA GLY A 153 19.50 2.88 -9.96
C GLY A 153 19.09 1.48 -9.48
N LEU A 154 18.17 1.38 -8.51
CA LEU A 154 17.64 0.13 -7.95
C LEU A 154 16.23 -0.17 -8.46
N GLY A 155 15.79 0.51 -9.51
CA GLY A 155 14.44 0.40 -10.04
C GLY A 155 14.25 -0.71 -11.06
N VAL A 156 13.39 -0.41 -12.02
CA VAL A 156 13.08 -1.30 -13.15
C VAL A 156 14.20 -1.29 -14.20
N ASP A 157 14.15 -2.25 -15.12
CA ASP A 157 15.11 -2.32 -16.22
C ASP A 157 15.05 -1.07 -17.11
N ALA A 158 16.19 -0.66 -17.66
CA ALA A 158 16.32 0.53 -18.49
C ALA A 158 15.41 0.53 -19.75
N SER A 159 14.97 -0.65 -20.19
CA SER A 159 14.03 -0.81 -21.30
C SER A 159 12.58 -0.50 -20.93
N THR A 160 12.24 -0.44 -19.64
CA THR A 160 10.88 -0.22 -19.14
C THR A 160 10.75 1.21 -18.63
N PRO A 161 10.13 2.14 -19.38
CA PRO A 161 10.02 3.52 -18.96
C PRO A 161 9.08 3.63 -17.74
N THR A 162 9.60 4.23 -16.66
CA THR A 162 8.81 4.72 -15.52
C THR A 162 9.12 6.19 -15.31
N TRP A 163 8.27 6.90 -14.60
CA TRP A 163 8.55 8.31 -14.27
C TRP A 163 9.85 8.46 -13.47
N GLY A 164 10.11 7.53 -12.54
CA GLY A 164 11.34 7.52 -11.75
C GLY A 164 12.60 7.31 -12.60
N LEU A 165 12.55 6.39 -13.56
CA LEU A 165 13.66 6.15 -14.48
C LEU A 165 13.93 7.36 -15.39
N ILE A 166 12.86 8.01 -15.89
CA ILE A 166 13.01 9.23 -16.72
C ILE A 166 13.67 10.35 -15.90
N LEU A 167 13.29 10.50 -14.62
CA LEU A 167 13.95 11.44 -13.69
C LEU A 167 15.44 11.10 -13.49
N ALA A 168 15.76 9.82 -13.30
CA ALA A 168 17.14 9.36 -13.13
C ALA A 168 18.00 9.66 -14.37
N ASP A 169 17.48 9.35 -15.56
CA ASP A 169 18.14 9.65 -16.84
C ASP A 169 18.35 11.16 -17.02
N GLY A 170 17.35 11.97 -16.64
CA GLY A 170 17.38 13.43 -16.76
C GLY A 170 18.37 14.12 -15.82
N ARG A 171 18.78 13.47 -14.73
CA ARG A 171 19.67 14.05 -13.71
C ARG A 171 20.95 14.64 -14.28
N SER A 172 21.60 13.93 -15.19
CA SER A 172 22.86 14.36 -15.80
C SER A 172 22.72 15.54 -16.78
N PHE A 173 21.49 15.85 -17.17
CA PHE A 173 21.18 16.89 -18.15
C PHE A 173 20.44 18.09 -17.56
N ILE A 174 20.24 18.16 -16.23
CA ILE A 174 19.37 19.15 -15.58
C ILE A 174 19.74 20.59 -15.91
N SER A 175 21.02 20.91 -16.09
CA SER A 175 21.50 22.24 -16.46
C SER A 175 21.26 22.63 -17.93
N ARG A 176 21.04 21.64 -18.82
CA ARG A 176 20.87 21.85 -20.27
C ARG A 176 19.47 21.49 -20.75
N ALA A 177 18.79 20.57 -20.05
CA ALA A 177 17.49 20.02 -20.42
C ALA A 177 16.63 19.83 -19.16
N TRP A 178 16.37 20.93 -18.46
CA TRP A 178 15.60 20.96 -17.19
C TRP A 178 14.22 20.31 -17.30
N TRP A 179 13.63 20.29 -18.51
CA TRP A 179 12.32 19.66 -18.78
C TRP A 179 12.32 18.16 -18.58
N LEU A 180 13.49 17.47 -18.66
CA LEU A 180 13.63 16.04 -18.38
C LEU A 180 13.37 15.71 -16.90
N GLY A 181 13.54 16.68 -16.02
CA GLY A 181 13.18 16.55 -14.60
C GLY A 181 11.77 17.06 -14.31
N ILE A 182 11.41 18.23 -14.86
CA ILE A 182 10.15 18.89 -14.52
C ILE A 182 8.93 18.10 -14.98
N PHE A 183 8.86 17.64 -16.22
CA PHE A 183 7.65 16.99 -16.74
C PHE A 183 7.33 15.65 -16.07
N PRO A 184 8.27 14.70 -15.87
CA PRO A 184 7.96 13.48 -15.12
C PRO A 184 7.68 13.78 -13.64
N GLY A 185 8.36 14.77 -13.03
CA GLY A 185 8.06 15.23 -11.68
C GLY A 185 6.64 15.78 -11.55
N LEU A 186 6.16 16.57 -12.51
CA LEU A 186 4.77 17.04 -12.57
C LEU A 186 3.79 15.87 -12.75
N ALA A 187 4.11 14.86 -13.57
CA ALA A 187 3.28 13.68 -13.73
C ALA A 187 3.10 12.93 -12.41
N ILE A 188 4.18 12.71 -11.66
CA ILE A 188 4.13 12.12 -10.31
C ILE A 188 3.30 12.98 -9.38
N MET A 189 3.59 14.28 -9.30
CA MET A 189 2.92 15.22 -8.40
C MET A 189 1.40 15.24 -8.64
N LEU A 190 0.97 15.41 -9.88
CA LEU A 190 -0.45 15.47 -10.23
C LEU A 190 -1.16 14.14 -9.93
N THR A 191 -0.50 13.02 -10.21
CA THR A 191 -1.06 11.69 -9.93
C THR A 191 -1.21 11.46 -8.42
N VAL A 192 -0.17 11.75 -7.64
CA VAL A 192 -0.19 11.62 -6.18
C VAL A 192 -1.26 12.52 -5.56
N LEU A 193 -1.34 13.78 -5.98
CA LEU A 193 -2.40 14.69 -5.52
C LEU A 193 -3.80 14.16 -5.86
N SER A 194 -4.02 13.69 -7.09
CA SER A 194 -5.31 13.15 -7.51
C SER A 194 -5.71 11.92 -6.70
N ILE A 195 -4.78 11.01 -6.44
CA ILE A 195 -5.04 9.82 -5.63
C ILE A 195 -5.35 10.19 -4.17
N ASN A 196 -4.63 11.15 -3.59
CA ASN A 196 -4.90 11.61 -2.23
C ASN A 196 -6.27 12.30 -2.12
N PHE A 197 -6.65 13.15 -3.07
CA PHE A 197 -8.00 13.72 -3.13
C PHE A 197 -9.09 12.65 -3.23
N LEU A 198 -8.87 11.61 -4.03
CA LEU A 198 -9.79 10.48 -4.10
C LEU A 198 -9.87 9.74 -2.76
N GLY A 199 -8.74 9.55 -2.08
CA GLY A 199 -8.68 8.94 -0.76
C GLY A 199 -9.46 9.74 0.30
N ASP A 200 -9.25 11.04 0.34
CA ASP A 200 -9.96 11.94 1.26
C ASP A 200 -11.47 11.95 0.99
N THR A 201 -11.87 12.04 -0.29
CA THR A 201 -13.29 11.96 -0.67
C THR A 201 -13.94 10.63 -0.29
N LEU A 202 -13.21 9.53 -0.49
CA LEU A 202 -13.67 8.19 -0.06
C LEU A 202 -13.83 8.10 1.45
N ARG A 203 -12.90 8.67 2.21
CA ARG A 203 -12.97 8.74 3.66
C ARG A 203 -14.21 9.48 4.10
N ASP A 204 -14.42 10.70 3.60
CA ASP A 204 -15.59 11.51 3.97
C ASP A 204 -16.90 10.79 3.63
N PHE A 205 -16.97 10.15 2.48
CA PHE A 205 -18.17 9.39 2.07
C PHE A 205 -18.43 8.17 2.96
N LEU A 206 -17.39 7.48 3.41
CA LEU A 206 -17.52 6.30 4.26
C LEU A 206 -17.85 6.68 5.72
N ASP A 207 -17.25 7.75 6.24
CA ASP A 207 -17.50 8.25 7.60
C ASP A 207 -18.95 8.76 7.77
N VAL A 208 -19.52 9.42 6.76
CA VAL A 208 -20.95 9.86 6.77
C VAL A 208 -21.91 8.67 6.86
N ARG A 209 -21.55 7.52 6.32
CA ARG A 209 -22.39 6.32 6.34
C ARG A 209 -22.44 5.66 7.72
N GLU A 210 -21.38 5.74 8.51
CA GLU A 210 -21.37 5.23 9.90
C GLU A 210 -22.23 6.09 10.82
N SER A 211 -22.25 7.41 10.64
CA SER A 211 -23.05 8.33 11.48
C SER A 211 -24.57 8.25 11.23
N THR A 212 -25.01 7.78 10.05
CA THR A 212 -26.45 7.68 9.70
C THR A 212 -27.09 6.35 10.12
N VAL A 213 -26.32 5.39 10.61
CA VAL A 213 -26.84 4.06 11.04
C VAL A 213 -27.09 4.01 12.56
N VAL A 214 -26.72 5.06 13.30
CA VAL A 214 -26.80 5.13 14.77
C VAL A 214 -28.04 5.88 15.27
N ASP A 215 -28.83 6.50 14.38
CA ASP A 215 -30.13 7.13 14.69
C ASP A 215 -31.30 6.21 14.27
#